data_49f1647e1ad96ec10e039620b6f4e266
#
_entry.id   49f1647e1ad96ec10e039620b6f4e266
#
_cell.length_a   1.000
_cell.length_b   1.000
_cell.length_c   1.000
_cell.angle_alpha   90.00
_cell.angle_beta   90.00
_cell.angle_gamma   90.00
#
_symmetry.space_group_name_H-M   'P 1'
#
loop_
_entity.id
_entity.type
_entity.pdbx_description
1 polymer ?
#
loop_
_entity_poly.entity_id
_entity_poly.type
_entity_poly.pdbx_seq_one_letter_code
_entity_poly.pdbx_strand_id
1 'polypeptide(L)'
;VLFRSVVSKKRGSGILAYPDMLDSFLDELYTKADFPVSIKTRVGFNDDELWPRLIEIYSKYPISELTVHPRVQKDFYKNTPRMDDFALAMQKINPDKTTLCYNGDITDTNSFNALTDCFPDIDEIMIGRGLFANPALIAELKGISMDKAELRERLKNWHDEILSGYLSIFSGEKDAIFRMKEIWAYMHGLFSDSEKLWKKIKKCQTLNDYKSIVRMAFDAF
;
A
#
# COMPACT_ATOMS: atom_id res chain seq x y z
N VAL A 1 13.16 -10.03 8.51
CA VAL A 1 13.32 -10.82 9.75
C VAL A 1 12.16 -10.56 10.72
N LEU A 2 11.73 -9.33 10.93
CA LEU A 2 10.58 -8.98 11.82
C LEU A 2 9.26 -9.63 11.37
N PHE A 3 8.98 -9.72 10.07
CA PHE A 3 7.75 -10.31 9.52
C PHE A 3 7.56 -11.79 9.91
N ARG A 4 8.61 -12.59 9.85
CA ARG A 4 8.52 -14.03 10.22
C ARG A 4 8.19 -14.22 11.69
N SER A 5 8.74 -13.40 12.58
CA SER A 5 8.49 -13.50 14.02
C SER A 5 7.07 -13.07 14.43
N VAL A 6 6.46 -12.15 13.70
CA VAL A 6 5.08 -11.70 13.94
C VAL A 6 4.10 -12.80 13.51
N VAL A 7 4.27 -13.33 12.30
CA VAL A 7 3.41 -14.38 11.73
C VAL A 7 3.50 -15.68 12.50
N SER A 8 4.71 -16.12 12.90
CA SER A 8 4.89 -17.36 13.70
C SER A 8 4.24 -17.27 15.08
N LYS A 9 4.01 -16.06 15.60
CA LYS A 9 3.27 -15.81 16.85
C LYS A 9 1.77 -15.61 16.64
N LYS A 10 1.23 -15.98 15.49
CA LYS A 10 -0.19 -15.83 15.09
C LYS A 10 -0.67 -14.37 15.16
N ARG A 11 0.22 -13.40 14.90
CA ARG A 11 -0.08 -11.96 14.88
C ARG A 11 -0.12 -11.44 13.45
N GLY A 12 -0.73 -10.27 13.26
CA GLY A 12 -0.97 -9.71 11.93
C GLY A 12 -1.69 -10.72 11.04
N SER A 13 -1.27 -10.88 9.78
CA SER A 13 -1.87 -11.86 8.86
C SER A 13 -1.74 -13.34 9.31
N GLY A 14 -0.92 -13.65 10.31
CA GLY A 14 -0.80 -15.00 10.88
C GLY A 14 -2.06 -15.47 11.60
N ILE A 15 -2.91 -14.54 12.09
CA ILE A 15 -4.18 -14.89 12.75
C ILE A 15 -5.21 -15.43 11.75
N LEU A 16 -5.09 -15.11 10.46
CA LEU A 16 -6.06 -15.52 9.44
C LEU A 16 -6.14 -17.03 9.23
N ALA A 17 -5.13 -17.79 9.66
CA ALA A 17 -5.18 -19.25 9.71
C ALA A 17 -5.99 -19.80 10.90
N TYR A 18 -6.51 -18.95 11.78
CA TYR A 18 -7.18 -19.32 13.03
C TYR A 18 -8.46 -18.49 13.24
N PRO A 19 -9.55 -18.77 12.48
CA PRO A 19 -10.78 -17.96 12.53
C PRO A 19 -11.37 -17.78 13.94
N ASP A 20 -11.40 -18.84 14.78
CA ASP A 20 -11.92 -18.75 16.14
C ASP A 20 -11.10 -17.80 17.02
N MET A 21 -9.78 -17.77 16.82
CA MET A 21 -8.91 -16.85 17.53
C MET A 21 -9.09 -15.41 17.07
N LEU A 22 -9.37 -15.20 15.77
CA LEU A 22 -9.72 -13.89 15.22
C LEU A 22 -11.05 -13.42 15.82
N ASP A 23 -12.08 -14.26 15.84
CA ASP A 23 -13.40 -13.93 16.40
C ASP A 23 -13.28 -13.53 17.88
N SER A 24 -12.59 -14.33 18.69
CA SER A 24 -12.34 -14.02 20.11
C SER A 24 -11.55 -12.73 20.31
N PHE A 25 -10.56 -12.47 19.47
CA PHE A 25 -9.79 -11.23 19.51
C PHE A 25 -10.65 -10.00 19.20
N LEU A 26 -11.51 -10.09 18.19
CA LEU A 26 -12.41 -8.97 17.82
C LEU A 26 -13.47 -8.76 18.89
N ASP A 27 -14.01 -9.82 19.48
CA ASP A 27 -14.96 -9.74 20.59
C ASP A 27 -14.35 -8.99 21.80
N GLU A 28 -13.13 -9.36 22.20
CA GLU A 28 -12.41 -8.69 23.26
C GLU A 28 -12.11 -7.21 22.90
N LEU A 29 -11.71 -6.93 21.66
CA LEU A 29 -11.41 -5.59 21.18
C LEU A 29 -12.64 -4.69 21.26
N TYR A 30 -13.77 -5.12 20.69
CA TYR A 30 -15.00 -4.32 20.65
C TYR A 30 -15.75 -4.24 21.97
N THR A 31 -15.47 -5.13 22.93
CA THR A 31 -15.93 -4.99 24.30
C THR A 31 -15.21 -3.85 25.03
N LYS A 32 -13.98 -3.52 24.64
CA LYS A 32 -13.14 -2.52 25.33
C LYS A 32 -12.98 -1.20 24.58
N ALA A 33 -13.17 -1.20 23.25
CA ALA A 33 -12.97 -0.02 22.42
C ALA A 33 -14.19 0.91 22.53
N ASP A 34 -13.94 2.15 22.93
CA ASP A 34 -14.92 3.25 22.98
C ASP A 34 -14.72 4.27 21.83
N PHE A 35 -13.94 3.89 20.83
CA PHE A 35 -13.62 4.68 19.64
C PHE A 35 -13.79 3.85 18.34
N PRO A 36 -13.97 4.51 17.18
CA PRO A 36 -14.05 3.81 15.90
C PRO A 36 -12.77 3.02 15.60
N VAL A 37 -12.93 1.77 15.16
CA VAL A 37 -11.81 0.89 14.80
C VAL A 37 -11.90 0.52 13.33
N SER A 38 -10.84 0.78 12.58
CA SER A 38 -10.66 0.27 11.22
C SER A 38 -9.76 -0.96 11.22
N ILE A 39 -10.03 -1.87 10.26
CA ILE A 39 -9.27 -3.11 10.12
C ILE A 39 -8.76 -3.24 8.70
N LYS A 40 -7.46 -3.52 8.55
CA LYS A 40 -6.88 -3.92 7.28
C LYS A 40 -6.55 -5.39 7.29
N THR A 41 -7.09 -6.14 6.32
CA THR A 41 -6.92 -7.59 6.23
C THR A 41 -6.46 -8.06 4.85
N ARG A 42 -6.04 -9.33 4.78
CA ARG A 42 -5.92 -10.14 3.56
C ARG A 42 -7.00 -11.20 3.56
N VAL A 43 -7.19 -11.88 2.42
CA VAL A 43 -8.24 -12.90 2.26
C VAL A 43 -7.86 -14.27 2.83
N GLY A 44 -6.62 -14.44 3.29
CA GLY A 44 -6.16 -15.67 3.93
C GLY A 44 -4.68 -15.64 4.23
N PHE A 45 -4.20 -16.77 4.78
CA PHE A 45 -2.79 -16.96 5.13
C PHE A 45 -2.02 -17.70 4.02
N ASN A 46 -2.29 -19.00 3.82
CA ASN A 46 -1.68 -19.80 2.75
C ASN A 46 -2.51 -19.82 1.46
N ASP A 47 -3.82 -19.86 1.63
CA ASP A 47 -4.88 -19.91 0.63
C ASP A 47 -6.07 -19.07 1.10
N ASP A 48 -7.13 -19.04 0.33
CA ASP A 48 -8.36 -18.28 0.56
C ASP A 48 -9.55 -19.17 1.00
N GLU A 49 -9.33 -20.45 1.24
CA GLU A 49 -10.39 -21.41 1.63
C GLU A 49 -11.16 -20.95 2.88
N LEU A 50 -10.48 -20.28 3.81
CA LEU A 50 -11.09 -19.74 5.03
C LEU A 50 -11.75 -18.36 4.82
N TRP A 51 -11.61 -17.73 3.65
CA TRP A 51 -12.11 -16.38 3.44
C TRP A 51 -13.63 -16.23 3.69
N PRO A 52 -14.50 -17.15 3.22
CA PRO A 52 -15.92 -17.05 3.52
C PRO A 52 -16.23 -16.98 5.02
N ARG A 53 -15.48 -17.74 5.84
CA ARG A 53 -15.62 -17.70 7.30
C ARG A 53 -15.04 -16.44 7.92
N LEU A 54 -13.89 -15.96 7.42
CA LEU A 54 -13.25 -14.74 7.90
C LEU A 54 -14.14 -13.52 7.66
N ILE A 55 -14.73 -13.39 6.46
CA ILE A 55 -15.61 -12.26 6.15
C ILE A 55 -16.91 -12.28 6.97
N GLU A 56 -17.43 -13.46 7.27
CA GLU A 56 -18.57 -13.63 8.19
C GLU A 56 -18.22 -13.18 9.61
N ILE A 57 -16.99 -13.45 10.08
CA ILE A 57 -16.52 -12.96 11.38
C ILE A 57 -16.46 -11.43 11.36
N TYR A 58 -15.81 -10.82 10.36
CA TYR A 58 -15.74 -9.36 10.26
C TYR A 58 -17.12 -8.71 10.22
N SER A 59 -18.11 -9.29 9.55
CA SER A 59 -19.46 -8.74 9.44
C SER A 59 -20.26 -8.68 10.76
N LYS A 60 -19.82 -9.38 11.80
CA LYS A 60 -20.46 -9.36 13.13
C LYS A 60 -20.17 -8.06 13.92
N TYR A 61 -19.02 -7.43 13.64
CA TYR A 61 -18.49 -6.34 14.46
C TYR A 61 -18.75 -4.96 13.85
N PRO A 62 -18.87 -3.91 14.67
CA PRO A 62 -19.06 -2.54 14.19
C PRO A 62 -17.74 -1.92 13.70
N ILE A 63 -17.16 -2.53 12.67
CA ILE A 63 -15.92 -2.05 12.04
C ILE A 63 -16.24 -0.76 11.30
N SER A 64 -15.52 0.33 11.57
CA SER A 64 -15.75 1.61 10.88
C SER A 64 -15.34 1.55 9.41
N GLU A 65 -14.17 0.95 9.14
CA GLU A 65 -13.66 0.69 7.78
C GLU A 65 -12.98 -0.67 7.74
N LEU A 66 -13.34 -1.50 6.76
CA LEU A 66 -12.67 -2.76 6.47
C LEU A 66 -11.91 -2.64 5.15
N THR A 67 -10.59 -2.46 5.23
CA THR A 67 -9.73 -2.51 4.06
C THR A 67 -9.37 -3.95 3.72
N VAL A 68 -9.76 -4.43 2.55
CA VAL A 68 -9.47 -5.79 2.07
C VAL A 68 -8.40 -5.75 0.98
N HIS A 69 -7.29 -6.46 1.22
CA HIS A 69 -6.30 -6.77 0.19
C HIS A 69 -6.57 -8.20 -0.32
N PRO A 70 -7.17 -8.36 -1.53
CA PRO A 70 -7.62 -9.68 -2.01
C PRO A 70 -6.44 -10.52 -2.51
N ARG A 71 -5.51 -10.77 -1.67
CA ARG A 71 -4.36 -11.69 -1.77
C ARG A 71 -4.17 -12.39 -0.45
N VAL A 72 -3.71 -13.65 -0.48
CA VAL A 72 -3.27 -14.35 0.72
C VAL A 72 -1.89 -13.85 1.16
N GLN A 73 -1.51 -14.12 2.41
CA GLN A 73 -0.22 -13.68 2.94
C GLN A 73 0.96 -14.24 2.14
N LYS A 74 0.87 -15.50 1.72
CA LYS A 74 1.91 -16.23 0.98
C LYS A 74 2.19 -15.64 -0.42
N ASP A 75 1.21 -14.96 -1.04
CA ASP A 75 1.39 -14.33 -2.35
C ASP A 75 2.37 -13.16 -2.29
N PHE A 76 2.52 -12.53 -1.13
CA PHE A 76 3.20 -11.23 -0.99
C PHE A 76 2.59 -10.22 -1.96
N TYR A 77 3.21 -10.02 -3.15
CA TYR A 77 2.78 -9.11 -4.21
C TYR A 77 2.92 -9.75 -5.61
N LYS A 78 3.08 -11.06 -5.70
CA LYS A 78 3.43 -11.73 -6.97
C LYS A 78 2.22 -12.14 -7.80
N ASN A 79 1.13 -12.56 -7.13
CA ASN A 79 -0.08 -13.01 -7.82
C ASN A 79 -1.04 -11.84 -8.05
N THR A 80 -1.98 -11.98 -8.98
CA THR A 80 -3.05 -11.01 -9.19
C THR A 80 -4.00 -10.99 -7.99
N PRO A 81 -4.62 -9.83 -7.67
CA PRO A 81 -5.69 -9.77 -6.68
C PRO A 81 -6.85 -10.70 -7.05
N ARG A 82 -7.42 -11.39 -6.07
CA ARG A 82 -8.57 -12.29 -6.24
C ARG A 82 -9.86 -11.48 -6.19
N MET A 83 -10.37 -11.10 -7.35
CA MET A 83 -11.52 -10.20 -7.43
C MET A 83 -12.80 -10.86 -6.91
N ASP A 84 -12.94 -12.19 -7.04
CA ASP A 84 -14.07 -12.95 -6.49
C ASP A 84 -14.13 -12.88 -4.95
N ASP A 85 -12.97 -12.87 -4.29
CA ASP A 85 -12.89 -12.70 -2.84
C ASP A 85 -13.33 -11.30 -2.41
N PHE A 86 -12.98 -10.27 -3.19
CA PHE A 86 -13.46 -8.93 -2.92
C PHE A 86 -14.96 -8.78 -3.19
N ALA A 87 -15.46 -9.41 -4.26
CA ALA A 87 -16.89 -9.47 -4.55
C ALA A 87 -17.68 -10.13 -3.40
N LEU A 88 -17.14 -11.19 -2.81
CA LEU A 88 -17.73 -11.81 -1.62
C LEU A 88 -17.78 -10.86 -0.42
N ALA A 89 -16.73 -10.05 -0.22
CA ALA A 89 -16.72 -9.03 0.82
C ALA A 89 -17.83 -7.98 0.60
N MET A 90 -18.00 -7.49 -0.62
CA MET A 90 -19.08 -6.55 -0.95
C MET A 90 -20.48 -7.13 -0.71
N GLN A 91 -20.66 -8.44 -0.90
CA GLN A 91 -21.96 -9.11 -0.61
C GLN A 91 -22.22 -9.31 0.88
N LYS A 92 -21.18 -9.51 1.69
CA LYS A 92 -21.31 -9.87 3.10
C LYS A 92 -21.25 -8.68 4.05
N ILE A 93 -20.53 -7.64 3.70
CA ILE A 93 -20.41 -6.42 4.53
C ILE A 93 -21.60 -5.51 4.29
N ASN A 94 -22.22 -5.08 5.37
CA ASN A 94 -23.30 -4.10 5.30
C ASN A 94 -22.72 -2.68 5.14
N PRO A 95 -22.95 -1.99 4.01
CA PRO A 95 -22.40 -0.66 3.74
C PRO A 95 -22.91 0.42 4.71
N ASP A 96 -24.10 0.25 5.31
CA ASP A 96 -24.63 1.18 6.31
C ASP A 96 -23.86 1.15 7.64
N LYS A 97 -23.04 0.11 7.87
CA LYS A 97 -22.32 -0.10 9.13
C LYS A 97 -20.82 -0.03 8.98
N THR A 98 -20.30 -0.48 7.85
CA THR A 98 -18.85 -0.64 7.63
C THR A 98 -18.51 -0.16 6.21
N THR A 99 -17.66 0.86 6.12
CA THR A 99 -17.09 1.27 4.82
C THR A 99 -16.13 0.18 4.33
N LEU A 100 -16.37 -0.32 3.12
CA LEU A 100 -15.49 -1.31 2.51
C LEU A 100 -14.47 -0.64 1.61
N CYS A 101 -13.19 -0.83 1.91
CA CYS A 101 -12.08 -0.25 1.16
C CYS A 101 -11.29 -1.33 0.40
N TYR A 102 -11.13 -1.17 -0.91
CA TYR A 102 -10.27 -2.04 -1.72
C TYR A 102 -8.80 -1.65 -1.59
N ASN A 103 -7.92 -2.62 -1.45
CA ASN A 103 -6.48 -2.42 -1.53
C ASN A 103 -5.84 -3.46 -2.45
N GLY A 104 -5.49 -3.08 -3.65
CA GLY A 104 -4.83 -3.93 -4.65
C GLY A 104 -4.07 -3.08 -5.66
N ASP A 105 -3.49 -3.65 -6.66
CA ASP A 105 -2.54 -3.09 -7.63
C ASP A 105 -3.07 -1.90 -8.47
N ILE A 106 -3.49 -0.83 -7.82
CA ILE A 106 -3.81 0.43 -8.50
C ILE A 106 -2.51 1.20 -8.69
N THR A 107 -2.02 1.24 -9.93
CA THR A 107 -0.74 1.85 -10.30
C THR A 107 -0.89 2.93 -11.38
N ASP A 108 -2.03 2.98 -12.06
CA ASP A 108 -2.36 3.89 -13.14
C ASP A 108 -3.88 4.03 -13.32
N THR A 109 -4.29 4.89 -14.23
CA THR A 109 -5.72 5.14 -14.55
C THR A 109 -6.40 3.88 -15.11
N ASN A 110 -5.68 3.04 -15.87
CA ASN A 110 -6.28 1.84 -16.45
C ASN A 110 -6.65 0.82 -15.36
N SER A 111 -5.75 0.59 -14.41
CA SER A 111 -6.01 -0.31 -13.28
C SER A 111 -7.11 0.21 -12.35
N PHE A 112 -7.22 1.53 -12.20
CA PHE A 112 -8.32 2.16 -11.48
C PHE A 112 -9.65 1.97 -12.21
N ASN A 113 -9.72 2.29 -13.50
CA ASN A 113 -10.95 2.13 -14.29
C ASN A 113 -11.41 0.67 -14.34
N ALA A 114 -10.48 -0.27 -14.53
CA ALA A 114 -10.80 -1.70 -14.51
C ALA A 114 -11.41 -2.14 -13.17
N LEU A 115 -10.96 -1.59 -12.04
CA LEU A 115 -11.55 -1.85 -10.74
C LEU A 115 -12.94 -1.26 -10.63
N THR A 116 -13.13 0.01 -10.99
CA THR A 116 -14.42 0.70 -10.86
C THR A 116 -15.47 0.19 -11.87
N ASP A 117 -15.04 -0.33 -13.03
CA ASP A 117 -15.91 -1.03 -13.96
C ASP A 117 -16.42 -2.36 -13.37
N CYS A 118 -15.57 -3.09 -12.64
CA CYS A 118 -15.96 -4.32 -11.95
C CYS A 118 -16.83 -4.07 -10.70
N PHE A 119 -16.57 -2.98 -9.99
CA PHE A 119 -17.22 -2.63 -8.72
C PHE A 119 -17.64 -1.16 -8.73
N PRO A 120 -18.73 -0.81 -9.46
CA PRO A 120 -19.15 0.59 -9.59
C PRO A 120 -19.61 1.22 -8.26
N ASP A 121 -20.00 0.40 -7.31
CA ASP A 121 -20.49 0.84 -5.98
C ASP A 121 -19.38 0.88 -4.94
N ILE A 122 -18.09 0.83 -5.35
CA ILE A 122 -16.98 0.91 -4.41
C ILE A 122 -16.76 2.35 -3.93
N ASP A 123 -16.81 2.55 -2.62
CA ASP A 123 -16.66 3.88 -2.03
C ASP A 123 -15.21 4.28 -1.83
N GLU A 124 -14.36 3.34 -1.38
CA GLU A 124 -13.00 3.65 -0.97
C GLU A 124 -11.96 2.71 -1.59
N ILE A 125 -10.83 3.31 -1.97
CA ILE A 125 -9.68 2.60 -2.56
C ILE A 125 -8.41 3.06 -1.86
N MET A 126 -7.69 2.12 -1.25
CA MET A 126 -6.38 2.36 -0.65
C MET A 126 -5.28 2.10 -1.67
N ILE A 127 -4.57 3.15 -2.05
CA ILE A 127 -3.41 3.06 -2.95
C ILE A 127 -2.11 3.11 -2.14
N GLY A 128 -1.26 2.13 -2.32
CA GLY A 128 0.05 2.06 -1.65
C GLY A 128 1.20 2.32 -2.63
N ARG A 129 1.77 1.26 -3.18
CA ARG A 129 2.94 1.30 -4.06
C ARG A 129 2.77 2.17 -5.31
N GLY A 130 1.54 2.28 -5.83
CA GLY A 130 1.22 3.13 -6.95
C GLY A 130 1.59 4.60 -6.71
N LEU A 131 1.37 5.13 -5.49
CA LEU A 131 1.74 6.50 -5.13
C LEU A 131 3.26 6.71 -5.00
N PHE A 132 4.01 5.68 -4.62
CA PHE A 132 5.48 5.76 -4.66
C PHE A 132 6.03 5.66 -6.09
N ALA A 133 5.35 4.90 -6.96
CA ALA A 133 5.71 4.82 -8.37
C ALA A 133 5.35 6.10 -9.13
N ASN A 134 4.17 6.66 -8.84
CA ASN A 134 3.67 7.91 -9.41
C ASN A 134 2.97 8.77 -8.34
N PRO A 135 3.67 9.69 -7.66
CA PRO A 135 3.05 10.59 -6.68
C PRO A 135 1.94 11.50 -7.24
N ALA A 136 1.88 11.68 -8.56
CA ALA A 136 0.82 12.43 -9.21
C ALA A 136 -0.44 11.60 -9.50
N LEU A 137 -0.43 10.29 -9.24
CA LEU A 137 -1.51 9.37 -9.60
C LEU A 137 -2.90 9.85 -9.14
N ILE A 138 -3.02 10.36 -7.92
CA ILE A 138 -4.32 10.87 -7.42
C ILE A 138 -4.82 12.06 -8.23
N ALA A 139 -3.94 12.95 -8.66
CA ALA A 139 -4.32 14.07 -9.52
C ALA A 139 -4.80 13.58 -10.89
N GLU A 140 -4.08 12.63 -11.48
CA GLU A 140 -4.44 11.99 -12.75
C GLU A 140 -5.81 11.28 -12.66
N LEU A 141 -6.05 10.52 -11.59
CA LEU A 141 -7.34 9.86 -11.35
C LEU A 141 -8.51 10.85 -11.18
N LYS A 142 -8.23 12.06 -10.69
CA LYS A 142 -9.20 13.15 -10.59
C LYS A 142 -9.32 13.98 -11.88
N GLY A 143 -8.65 13.61 -12.95
CA GLY A 143 -8.64 14.35 -14.22
C GLY A 143 -7.86 15.68 -14.15
N ILE A 144 -7.02 15.87 -13.13
CA ILE A 144 -6.17 17.05 -13.00
C ILE A 144 -4.91 16.82 -13.81
N SER A 145 -4.79 17.56 -14.91
CA SER A 145 -3.60 17.54 -15.77
C SER A 145 -2.54 18.49 -15.21
N MET A 146 -1.30 18.00 -15.16
CA MET A 146 -0.11 18.81 -14.86
C MET A 146 0.81 18.80 -16.07
N ASP A 147 1.42 19.94 -16.38
CA ASP A 147 2.49 19.95 -17.37
C ASP A 147 3.76 19.30 -16.80
N LYS A 148 4.69 18.99 -17.70
CA LYS A 148 5.91 18.25 -17.34
C LYS A 148 6.80 19.05 -16.37
N ALA A 149 6.83 20.36 -16.49
CA ALA A 149 7.64 21.22 -15.62
C ALA A 149 7.05 21.29 -14.21
N GLU A 150 5.73 21.45 -14.10
CA GLU A 150 5.02 21.42 -12.82
C GLU A 150 5.18 20.05 -12.13
N LEU A 151 5.00 18.96 -12.87
CA LEU A 151 5.18 17.61 -12.31
C LEU A 151 6.61 17.42 -11.78
N ARG A 152 7.62 17.81 -12.57
CA ARG A 152 9.03 17.76 -12.16
C ARG A 152 9.29 18.53 -10.86
N GLU A 153 8.78 19.75 -10.76
CA GLU A 153 8.98 20.60 -9.58
C GLU A 153 8.32 19.96 -8.34
N ARG A 154 7.09 19.50 -8.45
CA ARG A 154 6.36 18.84 -7.36
C ARG A 154 7.06 17.57 -6.89
N LEU A 155 7.50 16.72 -7.83
CA LEU A 155 8.24 15.50 -7.51
C LEU A 155 9.56 15.80 -6.81
N LYS A 156 10.27 16.85 -7.28
CA LYS A 156 11.54 17.25 -6.68
C LYS A 156 11.33 17.77 -5.25
N ASN A 157 10.35 18.63 -5.04
CA ASN A 157 10.03 19.17 -3.71
C ASN A 157 9.63 18.05 -2.75
N TRP A 158 8.75 17.14 -3.16
CA TRP A 158 8.37 15.96 -2.39
C TRP A 158 9.57 15.07 -2.02
N HIS A 159 10.45 14.79 -3.00
CA HIS A 159 11.67 14.02 -2.77
C HIS A 159 12.59 14.70 -1.75
N ASP A 160 12.85 16.01 -1.91
CA ASP A 160 13.77 16.76 -1.09
C ASP A 160 13.25 16.91 0.36
N GLU A 161 11.94 17.07 0.53
CA GLU A 161 11.29 17.10 1.84
C GLU A 161 11.45 15.76 2.59
N ILE A 162 11.21 14.63 1.92
CA ILE A 162 11.40 13.31 2.53
C ILE A 162 12.87 13.07 2.88
N LEU A 163 13.79 13.41 1.98
CA LEU A 163 15.23 13.29 2.26
C LEU A 163 15.63 14.12 3.48
N SER A 164 15.17 15.37 3.55
CA SER A 164 15.41 16.26 4.68
C SER A 164 14.85 15.70 5.98
N GLY A 165 13.62 15.15 5.93
CA GLY A 165 12.99 14.49 7.08
C GLY A 165 13.81 13.29 7.56
N TYR A 166 14.28 12.41 6.67
CA TYR A 166 15.13 11.29 7.07
C TYR A 166 16.47 11.74 7.63
N LEU A 167 17.11 12.76 7.04
CA LEU A 167 18.37 13.30 7.56
C LEU A 167 18.22 13.95 8.95
N SER A 168 17.04 14.44 9.31
CA SER A 168 16.78 14.99 10.65
C SER A 168 16.53 13.93 11.71
N ILE A 169 16.04 12.74 11.33
CA ILE A 169 15.66 11.66 12.25
C ILE A 169 16.79 10.67 12.46
N PHE A 170 17.52 10.31 11.40
CA PHE A 170 18.59 9.34 11.48
C PHE A 170 19.93 9.99 11.88
N SER A 171 20.68 9.29 12.72
CA SER A 171 22.02 9.73 13.16
C SER A 171 23.09 9.63 12.07
N GLY A 172 22.80 8.94 10.96
CA GLY A 172 23.73 8.72 9.86
C GLY A 172 23.13 8.91 8.49
N GLU A 173 23.88 9.58 7.58
CA GLU A 173 23.44 9.79 6.18
C GLU A 173 23.17 8.47 5.44
N LYS A 174 23.86 7.38 5.78
CA LYS A 174 23.66 6.07 5.15
C LYS A 174 22.27 5.51 5.37
N ASP A 175 21.70 5.72 6.56
CA ASP A 175 20.36 5.23 6.88
C ASP A 175 19.30 6.02 6.11
N ALA A 176 19.46 7.35 6.01
CA ALA A 176 18.61 8.19 5.18
C ALA A 176 18.64 7.78 3.70
N ILE A 177 19.84 7.58 3.14
CA ILE A 177 20.02 7.10 1.77
C ILE A 177 19.38 5.72 1.58
N PHE A 178 19.52 4.82 2.54
CA PHE A 178 18.92 3.49 2.48
C PHE A 178 17.38 3.59 2.35
N ARG A 179 16.75 4.46 3.15
CA ARG A 179 15.30 4.72 3.05
C ARG A 179 14.90 5.36 1.74
N MET A 180 15.68 6.32 1.26
CA MET A 180 15.42 6.92 -0.05
C MET A 180 15.51 5.91 -1.20
N LYS A 181 16.39 4.91 -1.11
CA LYS A 181 16.46 3.82 -2.10
C LYS A 181 15.17 2.99 -2.14
N GLU A 182 14.49 2.81 -1.01
CA GLU A 182 13.18 2.12 -0.98
C GLU A 182 12.14 2.88 -1.81
N ILE A 183 12.14 4.21 -1.78
CA ILE A 183 11.27 5.07 -2.60
C ILE A 183 11.67 4.98 -4.08
N TRP A 184 12.96 5.14 -4.38
CA TRP A 184 13.48 5.06 -5.73
C TRP A 184 13.25 3.70 -6.40
N ALA A 185 13.13 2.61 -5.63
CA ALA A 185 12.78 1.29 -6.15
C ALA A 185 11.44 1.29 -6.90
N TYR A 186 10.55 2.22 -6.59
CA TYR A 186 9.27 2.40 -7.28
C TYR A 186 9.30 3.59 -8.23
N MET A 187 9.83 4.73 -7.82
CA MET A 187 9.75 6.01 -8.53
C MET A 187 10.64 6.07 -9.79
N HIS A 188 11.72 5.28 -9.88
CA HIS A 188 12.67 5.39 -10.99
C HIS A 188 12.03 5.24 -12.37
N GLY A 189 10.90 4.51 -12.48
CA GLY A 189 10.17 4.31 -13.72
C GLY A 189 9.61 5.59 -14.37
N LEU A 190 9.48 6.67 -13.61
CA LEU A 190 9.06 7.98 -14.13
C LEU A 190 10.16 8.71 -14.92
N PHE A 191 11.40 8.28 -14.80
CA PHE A 191 12.55 9.00 -15.34
C PHE A 191 13.08 8.35 -16.62
N SER A 192 13.68 9.18 -17.48
CA SER A 192 14.43 8.71 -18.63
C SER A 192 15.58 7.80 -18.19
N ASP A 193 15.94 6.80 -19.01
CA ASP A 193 16.99 5.83 -18.68
C ASP A 193 16.81 5.14 -17.30
N SER A 194 15.58 4.85 -16.92
CA SER A 194 15.15 4.41 -15.58
C SER A 194 16.03 3.29 -14.99
N GLU A 195 16.38 2.27 -15.76
CA GLU A 195 17.21 1.15 -15.31
C GLU A 195 18.67 1.57 -15.00
N LYS A 196 19.24 2.47 -15.80
CA LYS A 196 20.59 3.01 -15.54
C LYS A 196 20.57 3.89 -14.29
N LEU A 197 19.56 4.73 -14.16
CA LEU A 197 19.34 5.57 -12.98
C LEU A 197 19.25 4.71 -11.72
N TRP A 198 18.37 3.70 -11.75
CA TRP A 198 18.20 2.78 -10.62
C TRP A 198 19.50 2.07 -10.22
N LYS A 199 20.28 1.59 -11.20
CA LYS A 199 21.59 0.98 -10.93
C LYS A 199 22.56 1.94 -10.25
N LYS A 200 22.59 3.22 -10.62
CA LYS A 200 23.42 4.25 -9.98
C LYS A 200 22.96 4.51 -8.54
N ILE A 201 21.67 4.74 -8.33
CA ILE A 201 21.09 4.99 -7.00
C ILE A 201 21.33 3.82 -6.06
N LYS A 202 21.11 2.57 -6.51
CA LYS A 202 21.40 1.38 -5.67
C LYS A 202 22.84 1.33 -5.17
N LYS A 203 23.80 1.76 -5.99
CA LYS A 203 25.24 1.66 -5.69
C LYS A 203 25.79 2.83 -4.89
N CYS A 204 25.12 3.98 -4.87
CA CYS A 204 25.65 5.15 -4.15
C CYS A 204 25.77 4.85 -2.64
N GLN A 205 26.83 5.38 -2.02
CA GLN A 205 27.16 5.14 -0.61
C GLN A 205 27.24 6.44 0.19
N THR A 206 27.42 7.58 -0.48
CA THR A 206 27.55 8.89 0.16
C THR A 206 26.38 9.81 -0.22
N LEU A 207 26.08 10.76 0.66
CA LEU A 207 25.02 11.74 0.40
C LEU A 207 25.34 12.63 -0.81
N ASN A 208 26.61 12.96 -1.00
CA ASN A 208 27.05 13.77 -2.13
C ASN A 208 26.85 13.05 -3.47
N ASP A 209 27.21 11.75 -3.55
CA ASP A 209 26.96 10.95 -4.74
C ASP A 209 25.46 10.82 -5.01
N TYR A 210 24.69 10.55 -3.95
CA TYR A 210 23.22 10.45 -4.05
C TYR A 210 22.61 11.74 -4.61
N LYS A 211 22.91 12.90 -3.99
CA LYS A 211 22.41 14.20 -4.43
C LYS A 211 22.83 14.54 -5.87
N SER A 212 24.04 14.18 -6.26
CA SER A 212 24.53 14.39 -7.62
C SER A 212 23.74 13.56 -8.65
N ILE A 213 23.50 12.27 -8.38
CA ILE A 213 22.72 11.38 -9.24
C ILE A 213 21.27 11.89 -9.36
N VAL A 214 20.67 12.26 -8.25
CA VAL A 214 19.28 12.75 -8.19
C VAL A 214 19.13 14.06 -8.97
N ARG A 215 20.05 15.03 -8.79
CA ARG A 215 20.03 16.27 -9.55
C ARG A 215 20.04 15.99 -11.05
N MET A 216 20.98 15.17 -11.52
CA MET A 216 21.08 14.79 -12.93
C MET A 216 19.78 14.11 -13.44
N ALA A 217 19.12 13.30 -12.61
CA ALA A 217 17.86 12.67 -12.98
C ALA A 217 16.74 13.71 -13.16
N PHE A 218 16.59 14.65 -12.24
CA PHE A 218 15.60 15.72 -12.35
C PHE A 218 15.91 16.74 -13.45
N ASP A 219 17.19 16.97 -13.76
CA ASP A 219 17.58 17.84 -14.89
C ASP A 219 17.25 17.21 -16.25
N ALA A 220 17.19 15.87 -16.32
CA ALA A 220 16.85 15.10 -17.54
C ALA A 220 15.36 14.64 -17.56
N PHE A 221 14.55 14.98 -16.55
CA PHE A 221 13.13 14.64 -16.46
C PHE A 221 12.33 15.47 -17.49
#